data_324bf6a29cb751840d0ef072ed971f3c
#
_entry.id   324bf6a29cb751840d0ef072ed971f3c
#
_cell.length_a   1.000
_cell.length_b   1.000
_cell.length_c   1.000
_cell.angle_alpha   90.00
_cell.angle_beta   90.00
_cell.angle_gamma   90.00
#
_symmetry.space_group_name_H-M   'P 1'
#
loop_
_entity.id
_entity.type
_entity.pdbx_description
1 polymer ?
#
loop_
_entity_poly.entity_id
_entity_poly.type
_entity_poly.pdbx_seq_one_letter_code
_entity_poly.pdbx_strand_id
1 'polypeptide(L)'
;MRILVAGVGNVLQADDGFGVEVARILMTRSQPDGVVVTETGIGGIALVQDLMVGYDACILVDAVDRGRPPGTIMVIEPDVVDVHPMRPEQRHDLLADMHLATPSRALMVAKALGALPRLSVIVGCQPAEIEVLRIGLSDIVAAAVPRAVSEVERCIAEFIAAFPREDTTSESAPASLPARRATAADR
;
A
#
# COMPACT_ATOMS: atom_id res chain seq x y z
N MET A 1 1.36 9.01 -11.04
CA MET A 1 1.56 8.47 -9.68
C MET A 1 0.71 7.22 -9.51
N ARG A 2 1.27 6.14 -8.96
CA ARG A 2 0.56 4.89 -8.66
C ARG A 2 0.47 4.72 -7.15
N ILE A 3 -0.72 4.51 -6.62
CA ILE A 3 -0.98 4.36 -5.18
C ILE A 3 -1.62 2.99 -4.93
N LEU A 4 -1.04 2.22 -4.02
CA LEU A 4 -1.66 0.99 -3.51
C LEU A 4 -2.40 1.31 -2.20
N VAL A 5 -3.65 0.90 -2.12
CA VAL A 5 -4.42 0.83 -0.87
C VAL A 5 -4.65 -0.65 -0.56
N ALA A 6 -4.09 -1.14 0.52
CA ALA A 6 -4.15 -2.55 0.89
C ALA A 6 -4.87 -2.74 2.23
N GLY A 7 -6.01 -3.42 2.20
CA GLY A 7 -6.74 -3.82 3.40
C GLY A 7 -6.19 -5.13 3.95
N VAL A 8 -5.62 -5.06 5.14
CA VAL A 8 -4.97 -6.18 5.83
C VAL A 8 -5.84 -6.63 7.00
N GLY A 9 -5.73 -7.89 7.36
CA GLY A 9 -6.37 -8.47 8.55
C GLY A 9 -7.10 -9.77 8.28
N ASN A 10 -7.54 -10.42 9.36
CA ASN A 10 -8.20 -11.71 9.34
C ASN A 10 -9.70 -11.56 9.62
N VAL A 11 -10.54 -11.72 8.61
CA VAL A 11 -12.00 -11.61 8.74
C VAL A 11 -12.64 -12.67 9.66
N LEU A 12 -11.88 -13.69 10.08
CA LEU A 12 -12.33 -14.69 11.03
C LEU A 12 -12.02 -14.31 12.49
N GLN A 13 -11.29 -13.20 12.72
CA GLN A 13 -10.86 -12.75 14.03
C GLN A 13 -11.46 -11.37 14.40
N ALA A 14 -12.77 -11.25 14.39
CA ALA A 14 -13.50 -10.05 14.81
C ALA A 14 -12.90 -8.76 14.23
N ASP A 15 -12.40 -7.83 15.07
CA ASP A 15 -11.91 -6.53 14.66
C ASP A 15 -10.62 -6.56 13.85
N ASP A 16 -9.90 -7.68 13.83
CA ASP A 16 -8.74 -7.88 12.95
C ASP A 16 -9.12 -7.80 11.45
N GLY A 17 -10.39 -8.07 11.12
CA GLY A 17 -10.95 -7.91 9.78
C GLY A 17 -11.17 -6.46 9.32
N PHE A 18 -10.85 -5.46 10.17
CA PHE A 18 -11.16 -4.05 9.90
C PHE A 18 -10.62 -3.54 8.56
N GLY A 19 -9.34 -3.80 8.26
CA GLY A 19 -8.72 -3.30 7.04
C GLY A 19 -9.37 -3.89 5.78
N VAL A 20 -9.76 -5.16 5.85
CA VAL A 20 -10.47 -5.84 4.76
C VAL A 20 -11.84 -5.21 4.51
N GLU A 21 -12.61 -4.90 5.56
CA GLU A 21 -13.92 -4.27 5.43
C GLU A 21 -13.83 -2.86 4.82
N VAL A 22 -12.83 -2.07 5.22
CA VAL A 22 -12.58 -0.74 4.63
C VAL A 22 -12.21 -0.88 3.15
N ALA A 23 -11.31 -1.82 2.79
CA ALA A 23 -10.92 -2.05 1.41
C ALA A 23 -12.10 -2.47 0.54
N ARG A 24 -12.97 -3.37 1.03
CA ARG A 24 -14.19 -3.79 0.33
C ARG A 24 -15.09 -2.60 -0.02
N ILE A 25 -15.30 -1.68 0.92
CA ILE A 25 -16.08 -0.47 0.66
C ILE A 25 -15.42 0.39 -0.40
N LEU A 26 -14.10 0.64 -0.29
CA LEU A 26 -13.36 1.43 -1.26
C LEU A 26 -13.38 0.81 -2.67
N MET A 27 -13.34 -0.53 -2.78
CA MET A 27 -13.45 -1.25 -4.07
C MET A 27 -14.82 -1.06 -4.75
N THR A 28 -15.88 -0.72 -4.01
CA THR A 28 -17.19 -0.39 -4.59
C THR A 28 -17.28 1.03 -5.10
N ARG A 29 -16.29 1.88 -4.82
CA ARG A 29 -16.25 3.30 -5.19
C ARG A 29 -15.36 3.52 -6.41
N SER A 30 -15.67 4.55 -7.19
CA SER A 30 -14.76 5.01 -8.23
C SER A 30 -13.48 5.58 -7.60
N GLN A 31 -12.33 5.10 -8.05
CA GLN A 31 -11.03 5.56 -7.57
C GLN A 31 -10.38 6.51 -8.58
N PRO A 32 -9.55 7.45 -8.13
CA PRO A 32 -8.73 8.26 -9.02
C PRO A 32 -7.78 7.40 -9.87
N ASP A 33 -7.42 7.90 -11.05
CA ASP A 33 -6.47 7.24 -11.95
C ASP A 33 -5.14 6.90 -11.26
N GLY A 34 -4.74 5.64 -11.36
CA GLY A 34 -3.51 5.13 -10.76
C GLY A 34 -3.66 4.65 -9.31
N VAL A 35 -4.84 4.77 -8.72
CA VAL A 35 -5.14 4.19 -7.40
C VAL A 35 -5.66 2.77 -7.57
N VAL A 36 -5.02 1.81 -6.90
CA VAL A 36 -5.42 0.41 -6.84
C VAL A 36 -5.77 0.07 -5.40
N VAL A 37 -6.97 -0.46 -5.20
CA VAL A 37 -7.42 -0.95 -3.89
C VAL A 37 -7.45 -2.47 -3.93
N THR A 38 -6.87 -3.12 -2.92
CA THR A 38 -6.83 -4.58 -2.81
C THR A 38 -7.19 -5.06 -1.41
N GLU A 39 -7.84 -6.21 -1.35
CA GLU A 39 -8.04 -6.99 -0.13
C GLU A 39 -6.88 -7.97 -0.01
N THR A 40 -5.92 -7.67 0.86
CA THR A 40 -4.72 -8.50 1.07
C THR A 40 -4.97 -9.61 2.10
N GLY A 41 -5.92 -9.42 3.02
CA GLY A 41 -6.21 -10.38 4.09
C GLY A 41 -5.00 -10.56 5.02
N ILE A 42 -4.75 -11.81 5.45
CA ILE A 42 -3.62 -12.18 6.34
C ILE A 42 -2.29 -12.38 5.60
N GLY A 43 -2.28 -12.18 4.28
CA GLY A 43 -1.17 -12.56 3.42
C GLY A 43 -0.05 -11.51 3.37
N GLY A 44 0.87 -11.48 4.34
CA GLY A 44 2.03 -10.57 4.27
C GLY A 44 2.87 -10.76 3.00
N ILE A 45 2.98 -11.98 2.49
CA ILE A 45 3.66 -12.26 1.21
C ILE A 45 2.89 -11.67 0.04
N ALA A 46 1.55 -11.76 0.05
CA ALA A 46 0.72 -11.15 -0.99
C ALA A 46 0.93 -9.63 -1.05
N LEU A 47 1.00 -8.96 0.11
CA LEU A 47 1.33 -7.52 0.17
C LEU A 47 2.71 -7.22 -0.45
N VAL A 48 3.73 -8.04 -0.16
CA VAL A 48 5.05 -7.86 -0.76
C VAL A 48 5.00 -8.02 -2.28
N GLN A 49 4.28 -9.03 -2.78
CA GLN A 49 4.11 -9.26 -4.21
C GLN A 49 3.39 -8.08 -4.89
N ASP A 50 2.34 -7.55 -4.27
CA ASP A 50 1.64 -6.37 -4.76
C ASP A 50 2.60 -5.17 -4.83
N LEU A 51 3.38 -4.93 -3.78
CA LEU A 51 4.36 -3.83 -3.75
C LEU A 51 5.45 -3.98 -4.81
N MET A 52 5.86 -5.20 -5.16
CA MET A 52 6.85 -5.46 -6.22
C MET A 52 6.37 -5.05 -7.63
N VAL A 53 5.08 -4.85 -7.83
CA VAL A 53 4.52 -4.29 -9.09
C VAL A 53 5.00 -2.86 -9.33
N GLY A 54 5.45 -2.16 -8.28
CA GLY A 54 5.99 -0.80 -8.31
C GLY A 54 4.91 0.25 -8.13
N TYR A 55 4.83 0.81 -6.92
CA TYR A 55 3.97 1.92 -6.55
C TYR A 55 4.81 3.08 -6.02
N ASP A 56 4.30 4.31 -6.18
CA ASP A 56 4.93 5.51 -5.65
C ASP A 56 4.53 5.74 -4.18
N ALA A 57 3.33 5.27 -3.81
CA ALA A 57 2.79 5.35 -2.46
C ALA A 57 2.02 4.09 -2.06
N CYS A 58 1.96 3.83 -0.75
CA CYS A 58 1.18 2.75 -0.16
C CYS A 58 0.39 3.25 1.05
N ILE A 59 -0.88 2.89 1.10
CA ILE A 59 -1.76 3.11 2.25
C ILE A 59 -2.20 1.73 2.74
N LEU A 60 -1.69 1.30 3.89
CA LEU A 60 -2.18 0.10 4.55
C LEU A 60 -3.38 0.46 5.42
N VAL A 61 -4.38 -0.41 5.44
CA VAL A 61 -5.51 -0.29 6.36
C VAL A 61 -5.53 -1.54 7.23
N ASP A 62 -5.51 -1.36 8.56
CA ASP A 62 -5.32 -2.47 9.49
C ASP A 62 -5.93 -2.18 10.88
N ALA A 63 -6.21 -3.22 11.65
CA ALA A 63 -6.44 -3.11 13.07
C ALA A 63 -5.10 -2.93 13.80
N VAL A 64 -4.95 -1.83 14.53
CA VAL A 64 -3.67 -1.49 15.17
C VAL A 64 -3.87 -1.18 16.65
N ASP A 65 -3.33 -2.04 17.52
CA ASP A 65 -3.37 -1.80 18.96
C ASP A 65 -2.28 -0.79 19.38
N ARG A 66 -2.72 0.34 19.90
CA ARG A 66 -1.89 1.42 20.46
C ARG A 66 -2.37 1.86 21.83
N GLY A 67 -3.17 1.05 22.51
CA GLY A 67 -3.76 1.35 23.82
C GLY A 67 -4.67 2.58 23.80
N ARG A 68 -5.32 2.87 22.67
CA ARG A 68 -6.28 3.96 22.53
C ARG A 68 -7.70 3.44 22.80
N PRO A 69 -8.68 4.34 23.00
CA PRO A 69 -10.06 3.89 23.04
C PRO A 69 -10.46 3.14 21.75
N PRO A 70 -11.17 2.00 21.84
CA PRO A 70 -11.62 1.25 20.68
C PRO A 70 -12.35 2.12 19.66
N GLY A 71 -12.17 1.84 18.35
CA GLY A 71 -12.72 2.63 17.26
C GLY A 71 -11.99 3.95 16.97
N THR A 72 -10.86 4.22 17.67
CA THR A 72 -10.00 5.36 17.34
C THR A 72 -9.29 5.13 16.02
N ILE A 73 -9.46 6.04 15.05
CA ILE A 73 -8.73 6.03 13.79
C ILE A 73 -7.44 6.84 13.93
N MET A 74 -6.35 6.27 13.42
CA MET A 74 -5.00 6.83 13.47
C MET A 74 -4.36 6.75 12.10
N VAL A 75 -3.66 7.81 11.70
CA VAL A 75 -2.77 7.77 10.52
C VAL A 75 -1.34 7.72 11.04
N ILE A 76 -0.62 6.67 10.69
CA ILE A 76 0.69 6.34 11.26
C ILE A 76 1.69 6.23 10.11
N GLU A 77 2.79 6.97 10.19
CA GLU A 77 3.94 6.73 9.33
C GLU A 77 4.73 5.54 9.90
N PRO A 78 4.89 4.43 9.15
CA PRO A 78 5.55 3.25 9.66
C PRO A 78 7.06 3.47 9.75
N ASP A 79 7.64 3.22 10.92
CA ASP A 79 9.09 3.10 11.08
C ASP A 79 9.53 1.70 10.64
N VAL A 80 10.00 1.60 9.39
CA VAL A 80 10.38 0.32 8.79
C VAL A 80 11.87 0.09 8.94
N VAL A 81 12.22 -0.92 9.73
CA VAL A 81 13.61 -1.32 9.98
C VAL A 81 14.32 -1.66 8.66
N ASP A 82 15.54 -1.13 8.50
CA ASP A 82 16.43 -1.53 7.41
C ASP A 82 17.25 -2.74 7.82
N VAL A 83 17.11 -3.83 7.09
CA VAL A 83 17.81 -5.10 7.36
C VAL A 83 19.15 -5.21 6.63
N HIS A 84 19.49 -4.31 5.71
CA HIS A 84 20.76 -4.37 4.97
C HIS A 84 22.01 -4.25 5.85
N PRO A 85 22.03 -3.41 6.90
CA PRO A 85 23.17 -3.33 7.80
C PRO A 85 23.36 -4.54 8.73
N MET A 86 22.36 -5.44 8.79
CA MET A 86 22.37 -6.60 9.68
C MET A 86 23.30 -7.70 9.15
N ARG A 87 23.90 -8.48 10.08
CA ARG A 87 24.65 -9.68 9.72
C ARG A 87 23.72 -10.71 9.03
N PRO A 88 24.24 -11.56 8.12
CA PRO A 88 23.43 -12.52 7.38
C PRO A 88 22.55 -13.41 8.27
N GLU A 89 23.09 -13.89 9.40
CA GLU A 89 22.35 -14.75 10.34
C GLU A 89 21.15 -14.01 10.96
N GLN A 90 21.38 -12.78 11.45
CA GLN A 90 20.31 -11.96 12.05
C GLN A 90 19.22 -11.61 11.04
N ARG A 91 19.62 -11.32 9.79
CA ARG A 91 18.68 -11.05 8.70
C ARG A 91 17.89 -12.30 8.34
N HIS A 92 18.55 -13.47 8.29
CA HIS A 92 17.88 -14.74 8.04
C HIS A 92 16.83 -15.02 9.10
N ASP A 93 17.17 -14.92 10.39
CA ASP A 93 16.26 -15.18 11.50
C ASP A 93 15.05 -14.23 11.48
N LEU A 94 15.27 -12.94 11.15
CA LEU A 94 14.23 -11.95 11.09
C LEU A 94 13.27 -12.16 9.90
N LEU A 95 13.78 -12.65 8.76
CA LEU A 95 13.02 -12.86 7.54
C LEU A 95 12.50 -14.29 7.39
N ALA A 96 13.11 -15.28 8.05
CA ALA A 96 12.74 -16.71 7.92
C ALA A 96 11.34 -17.00 8.45
N ASP A 97 10.87 -16.23 9.43
CA ASP A 97 9.54 -16.42 10.01
C ASP A 97 8.45 -15.68 9.22
N MET A 98 8.47 -15.88 7.88
CA MET A 98 7.51 -15.29 6.95
C MET A 98 6.08 -15.83 7.12
N HIS A 99 5.91 -16.93 7.87
CA HIS A 99 4.60 -17.48 8.19
C HIS A 99 3.86 -16.64 9.26
N LEU A 100 4.58 -15.84 10.05
CA LEU A 100 4.01 -14.83 10.94
C LEU A 100 3.97 -13.48 10.22
N ALA A 101 3.21 -13.42 9.16
CA ALA A 101 3.16 -12.29 8.24
C ALA A 101 2.36 -11.12 8.84
N THR A 102 2.95 -10.43 9.82
CA THR A 102 2.42 -9.14 10.25
C THR A 102 2.69 -8.06 9.17
N PRO A 103 1.85 -7.04 9.03
CA PRO A 103 2.08 -5.93 8.11
C PRO A 103 3.46 -5.29 8.25
N SER A 104 3.96 -5.16 9.46
CA SER A 104 5.30 -4.61 9.74
C SER A 104 6.42 -5.46 9.13
N ARG A 105 6.30 -6.79 9.16
CA ARG A 105 7.28 -7.68 8.53
C ARG A 105 7.20 -7.64 7.01
N ALA A 106 5.99 -7.58 6.45
CA ALA A 106 5.80 -7.40 5.01
C ALA A 106 6.47 -6.12 4.52
N LEU A 107 6.34 -5.01 5.25
CA LEU A 107 7.01 -3.75 4.91
C LEU A 107 8.54 -3.87 5.01
N MET A 108 9.08 -4.59 6.02
CA MET A 108 10.53 -4.84 6.12
C MET A 108 11.05 -5.65 4.93
N VAL A 109 10.33 -6.70 4.52
CA VAL A 109 10.69 -7.49 3.34
C VAL A 109 10.61 -6.64 2.08
N ALA A 110 9.54 -5.86 1.89
CA ALA A 110 9.41 -4.94 0.76
C ALA A 110 10.56 -3.93 0.72
N LYS A 111 10.98 -3.38 1.87
CA LYS A 111 12.14 -2.48 1.99
C LYS A 111 13.43 -3.19 1.59
N ALA A 112 13.66 -4.41 2.07
CA ALA A 112 14.83 -5.22 1.74
C ALA A 112 14.92 -5.55 0.24
N LEU A 113 13.78 -5.66 -0.44
CA LEU A 113 13.69 -5.92 -1.88
C LEU A 113 13.68 -4.63 -2.72
N GLY A 114 13.76 -3.45 -2.09
CA GLY A 114 13.67 -2.17 -2.80
C GLY A 114 12.27 -1.87 -3.37
N ALA A 115 11.25 -2.56 -2.88
CA ALA A 115 9.86 -2.45 -3.34
C ALA A 115 8.97 -1.58 -2.43
N LEU A 116 9.49 -1.13 -1.27
CA LEU A 116 8.72 -0.26 -0.36
C LEU A 116 8.59 1.14 -0.97
N PRO A 117 7.36 1.65 -1.18
CA PRO A 117 7.13 2.99 -1.68
C PRO A 117 7.70 4.06 -0.74
N ARG A 118 8.16 5.17 -1.31
CA ARG A 118 8.71 6.30 -0.54
C ARG A 118 7.68 6.93 0.39
N LEU A 119 6.41 6.94 -0.02
CA LEU A 119 5.29 7.37 0.79
C LEU A 119 4.51 6.15 1.25
N SER A 120 4.61 5.84 2.52
CA SER A 120 3.87 4.73 3.12
C SER A 120 3.22 5.20 4.42
N VAL A 121 1.91 4.97 4.55
CA VAL A 121 1.16 5.24 5.78
C VAL A 121 0.28 4.07 6.14
N ILE A 122 -0.07 3.96 7.43
CA ILE A 122 -1.05 3.02 7.95
C ILE A 122 -2.24 3.82 8.45
N VAL A 123 -3.42 3.57 7.89
CA VAL A 123 -4.69 4.01 8.45
C VAL A 123 -5.16 2.90 9.39
N GLY A 124 -4.85 3.08 10.68
CA GLY A 124 -5.11 2.11 11.73
C GLY A 124 -6.40 2.40 12.49
N CYS A 125 -7.08 1.34 12.92
CA CYS A 125 -8.17 1.43 13.90
C CYS A 125 -7.77 0.70 15.17
N GLN A 126 -7.98 1.35 16.34
CA GLN A 126 -7.83 0.67 17.62
C GLN A 126 -8.93 -0.39 17.76
N PRO A 127 -8.59 -1.69 17.83
CA PRO A 127 -9.58 -2.74 18.01
C PRO A 127 -10.13 -2.77 19.44
N ALA A 128 -11.32 -3.35 19.60
CA ALA A 128 -11.87 -3.76 20.87
C ALA A 128 -11.60 -5.24 21.13
N GLU A 129 -11.66 -6.08 20.10
CA GLU A 129 -11.57 -7.53 20.18
C GLU A 129 -10.78 -8.09 18.98
N ILE A 130 -9.60 -8.67 19.22
CA ILE A 130 -8.75 -9.26 18.15
C ILE A 130 -8.45 -10.75 18.36
N GLU A 131 -8.71 -11.30 19.56
CA GLU A 131 -8.41 -12.71 19.85
C GLU A 131 -9.67 -13.60 19.78
N VAL A 132 -10.81 -13.04 19.37
CA VAL A 132 -12.10 -13.74 19.32
C VAL A 132 -12.35 -14.27 17.90
N LEU A 133 -12.54 -15.59 17.78
CA LEU A 133 -13.02 -16.18 16.52
C LEU A 133 -14.47 -15.79 16.28
N ARG A 134 -14.67 -14.79 15.46
CA ARG A 134 -15.98 -14.28 15.03
C ARG A 134 -15.85 -13.59 13.68
N ILE A 135 -16.81 -13.84 12.81
CA ILE A 135 -16.94 -13.06 11.57
C ILE A 135 -17.67 -11.77 11.87
N GLY A 136 -17.10 -10.65 11.36
CA GLY A 136 -17.64 -9.31 11.53
C GLY A 136 -17.03 -8.56 12.72
N LEU A 137 -17.03 -7.24 12.58
CA LEU A 137 -16.44 -6.30 13.53
C LEU A 137 -17.33 -6.14 14.77
N SER A 138 -16.72 -5.69 15.87
CA SER A 138 -17.50 -5.15 17.02
C SER A 138 -18.24 -3.89 16.60
N ASP A 139 -19.34 -3.58 17.28
CA ASP A 139 -20.19 -2.42 16.93
C ASP A 139 -19.39 -1.09 16.93
N ILE A 140 -18.49 -0.93 17.88
CA ILE A 140 -17.69 0.29 18.02
C ILE A 140 -16.68 0.42 16.87
N VAL A 141 -16.07 -0.67 16.42
CA VAL A 141 -15.11 -0.69 15.30
C VAL A 141 -15.86 -0.60 13.97
N ALA A 142 -17.01 -1.27 13.85
CA ALA A 142 -17.89 -1.13 12.67
C ALA A 142 -18.34 0.33 12.48
N ALA A 143 -18.69 1.03 13.56
CA ALA A 143 -19.06 2.45 13.52
C ALA A 143 -17.88 3.36 13.09
N ALA A 144 -16.63 2.91 13.22
CA ALA A 144 -15.44 3.67 12.82
C ALA A 144 -15.10 3.51 11.32
N VAL A 145 -15.61 2.49 10.64
CA VAL A 145 -15.30 2.18 9.22
C VAL A 145 -15.56 3.38 8.29
N PRO A 146 -16.67 4.12 8.35
CA PRO A 146 -16.88 5.27 7.47
C PRO A 146 -15.82 6.37 7.63
N ARG A 147 -15.33 6.57 8.85
CA ARG A 147 -14.26 7.54 9.14
C ARG A 147 -12.94 7.07 8.54
N ALA A 148 -12.61 5.78 8.64
CA ALA A 148 -11.40 5.23 8.04
C ALA A 148 -11.42 5.35 6.52
N VAL A 149 -12.56 5.08 5.89
CA VAL A 149 -12.73 5.29 4.43
C VAL A 149 -12.42 6.74 4.07
N SER A 150 -12.97 7.72 4.81
CA SER A 150 -12.71 9.14 4.57
C SER A 150 -11.23 9.50 4.79
N GLU A 151 -10.56 8.89 5.79
CA GLU A 151 -9.13 9.11 6.02
C GLU A 151 -8.26 8.53 4.89
N VAL A 152 -8.60 7.36 4.36
CA VAL A 152 -7.91 6.79 3.20
C VAL A 152 -8.07 7.70 1.98
N GLU A 153 -9.29 8.16 1.70
CA GLU A 153 -9.56 9.09 0.59
C GLU A 153 -8.79 10.41 0.77
N ARG A 154 -8.68 10.93 1.99
CA ARG A 154 -7.87 12.11 2.32
C ARG A 154 -6.38 11.86 2.03
N CYS A 155 -5.82 10.73 2.49
CA CYS A 155 -4.43 10.36 2.22
C CYS A 155 -4.15 10.23 0.73
N ILE A 156 -5.06 9.62 -0.04
CA ILE A 156 -4.96 9.53 -1.50
C ILE A 156 -4.88 10.94 -2.11
N ALA A 157 -5.77 11.84 -1.72
CA ALA A 157 -5.80 13.20 -2.24
C ALA A 157 -4.52 13.98 -1.90
N GLU A 158 -4.00 13.84 -0.69
CA GLU A 158 -2.75 14.46 -0.25
C GLU A 158 -1.55 13.94 -1.04
N PHE A 159 -1.48 12.60 -1.26
CA PHE A 159 -0.40 12.02 -2.05
C PHE A 159 -0.43 12.49 -3.52
N ILE A 160 -1.61 12.55 -4.13
CA ILE A 160 -1.76 13.08 -5.50
C ILE A 160 -1.35 14.55 -5.57
N ALA A 161 -1.73 15.36 -4.57
CA ALA A 161 -1.39 16.78 -4.52
C ALA A 161 0.11 17.03 -4.30
N ALA A 162 0.79 16.16 -3.53
CA ALA A 162 2.22 16.25 -3.27
C ALA A 162 3.08 15.91 -4.50
N PHE A 163 2.51 15.22 -5.50
CA PHE A 163 3.18 14.84 -6.74
C PHE A 163 2.34 15.23 -7.95
N PRO A 164 2.24 16.55 -8.26
CA PRO A 164 1.55 16.99 -9.46
C PRO A 164 2.18 16.32 -10.68
N ARG A 165 1.35 15.83 -11.61
CA ARG A 165 1.83 15.34 -12.91
C ARG A 165 2.59 16.48 -13.57
N GLU A 166 3.87 16.27 -13.91
CA GLU A 166 4.49 17.13 -14.91
C GLU A 166 3.73 16.90 -16.21
N ASP A 167 2.99 17.91 -16.66
CA ASP A 167 2.38 17.92 -17.98
C ASP A 167 3.51 17.77 -19.01
N THR A 168 3.68 16.56 -19.53
CA THR A 168 4.52 16.31 -20.71
C THR A 168 3.82 16.85 -21.94
N THR A 169 3.62 18.17 -21.99
CA THR A 169 3.33 18.94 -23.21
C THR A 169 4.62 19.59 -23.68
N SER A 170 5.51 18.78 -24.25
CA SER A 170 6.48 19.25 -25.22
C SER A 170 6.63 18.15 -26.26
N GLU A 171 5.65 18.10 -27.14
CA GLU A 171 5.70 17.47 -28.42
C GLU A 171 6.72 18.22 -29.27
N SER A 172 8.00 17.89 -29.13
CA SER A 172 8.98 18.23 -30.16
C SER A 172 8.86 17.16 -31.26
N ALA A 173 8.17 17.53 -32.32
CA ALA A 173 8.12 16.78 -33.58
C ALA A 173 9.57 16.41 -33.99
N PRO A 174 9.85 15.15 -34.41
CA PRO A 174 11.14 14.79 -34.93
C PRO A 174 11.35 15.54 -36.26
N ALA A 175 12.45 16.32 -36.31
CA ALA A 175 12.91 16.98 -37.51
C ALA A 175 13.04 15.94 -38.63
N SER A 176 12.36 16.21 -39.75
CA SER A 176 12.45 15.43 -40.99
C SER A 176 13.89 15.30 -41.45
N LEU A 177 14.38 14.09 -41.54
CA LEU A 177 15.67 13.76 -42.21
C LEU A 177 15.62 14.17 -43.67
N PRO A 178 16.63 14.86 -44.19
CA PRO A 178 16.71 15.18 -45.63
C PRO A 178 16.94 13.91 -46.44
N ALA A 179 16.16 13.77 -47.51
CA ALA A 179 16.26 12.69 -48.48
C ALA A 179 17.68 12.61 -49.09
N ARG A 180 18.35 11.49 -48.93
CA ARG A 180 19.59 11.18 -49.66
C ARG A 180 19.25 11.00 -51.14
N ARG A 181 19.77 11.92 -51.98
CA ARG A 181 19.81 11.78 -53.43
C ARG A 181 20.61 10.54 -53.79
N ALA A 182 20.02 9.63 -54.53
CA ALA A 182 20.72 8.58 -55.24
C ALA A 182 21.48 9.22 -56.44
N THR A 183 22.79 9.15 -56.42
CA THR A 183 23.61 9.39 -57.61
C THR A 183 23.84 8.08 -58.32
N ALA A 184 23.30 7.98 -59.51
CA ALA A 184 23.69 6.97 -60.48
C ALA A 184 25.04 7.34 -61.09
N ALA A 185 25.95 6.40 -61.11
CA ALA A 185 27.09 6.33 -62.03
C ALA A 185 27.56 4.88 -62.02
N ASP A 186 27.29 4.17 -63.05
CA ASP A 186 28.10 3.81 -64.21
C ASP A 186 29.21 2.79 -63.95
N ARG A 187 29.03 1.71 -64.65
CA ARG A 187 29.91 0.65 -65.18
C ARG A 187 29.98 -0.63 -64.37
#